data_bc604cd947bbe5da7895a88200815188
#
_entry.id   bc604cd947bbe5da7895a88200815188
#
_cell.length_a   1.000
_cell.length_b   1.000
_cell.length_c   1.000
_cell.angle_alpha   90.00
_cell.angle_beta   90.00
_cell.angle_gamma   90.00
#
_symmetry.space_group_name_H-M   'P 1'
#
loop_
_entity.id
_entity.type
_entity.pdbx_description
1 polymer ?
#
loop_
_entity_poly.entity_id
_entity_poly.type
_entity_poly.pdbx_seq_one_letter_code
_entity_poly.pdbx_strand_id
1 'polypeptide(L)'
;MAQSRGKGNYVINTFNGMAYGFFASLIIGTILKQLGTLVHVEQLVTWGTVAGYLMGPAIGIGMGYAIDAKGLNLISAVIAGAIGAGTFNNGVQAGNPISAYVAVLAAIEVTRLIQGKTPIDILLVPFVSICIAGLVTQFVGPYLTQMITWIGSVINDGVSLQPLFMSIVVGVLMGMALTAPISSA
;
A
#
# COMPACT_ATOMS: atom_id res chain seq x y z
N MET A 1 -16.74 0.33 18.28
CA MET A 1 -15.99 -0.35 19.36
C MET A 1 -14.62 0.31 19.48
N ALA A 2 -14.36 1.03 20.56
CA ALA A 2 -13.08 1.69 20.80
C ALA A 2 -12.12 0.66 21.41
N GLN A 3 -11.30 0.01 20.57
CA GLN A 3 -10.23 -0.83 21.07
C GLN A 3 -9.10 0.01 21.64
N SER A 4 -8.67 -0.32 22.82
CA SER A 4 -7.59 0.23 23.62
C SER A 4 -6.32 0.47 22.76
N ARG A 5 -5.91 1.74 22.66
CA ARG A 5 -4.73 2.19 21.91
C ARG A 5 -3.43 1.86 22.63
N GLY A 6 -3.01 0.59 22.67
CA GLY A 6 -1.63 0.24 22.98
C GLY A 6 -0.74 0.50 21.74
N LYS A 7 0.51 0.93 21.93
CA LYS A 7 1.46 1.17 20.81
C LYS A 7 1.61 -0.05 19.89
N GLY A 8 1.45 -1.26 20.39
CA GLY A 8 1.47 -2.50 19.60
C GLY A 8 0.27 -2.61 18.65
N ASN A 9 -0.91 -2.17 19.07
CA ASN A 9 -2.11 -2.21 18.25
C ASN A 9 -2.08 -1.19 17.11
N TYR A 10 -1.34 -0.07 17.25
CA TYR A 10 -1.22 0.94 16.21
C TYR A 10 -0.53 0.40 14.94
N VAL A 11 0.62 -0.26 15.10
CA VAL A 11 1.36 -0.86 13.98
C VAL A 11 0.52 -1.96 13.33
N ILE A 12 -0.11 -2.82 14.12
CA ILE A 12 -0.98 -3.88 13.61
C ILE A 12 -2.15 -3.28 12.82
N ASN A 13 -2.79 -2.23 13.34
CA ASN A 13 -3.91 -1.57 12.65
C ASN A 13 -3.47 -0.93 11.33
N THR A 14 -2.31 -0.29 11.28
CA THR A 14 -1.80 0.29 10.03
C THR A 14 -1.47 -0.78 9.00
N PHE A 15 -0.91 -1.92 9.41
CA PHE A 15 -0.67 -3.06 8.52
C PHE A 15 -1.98 -3.69 8.01
N ASN A 16 -2.97 -3.86 8.87
CA ASN A 16 -4.29 -4.33 8.47
C ASN A 16 -4.95 -3.38 7.47
N GLY A 17 -4.86 -2.07 7.72
CA GLY A 17 -5.35 -1.05 6.78
C GLY A 17 -4.64 -1.10 5.43
N MET A 18 -3.31 -1.24 5.42
CA MET A 18 -2.53 -1.49 4.21
C MET A 18 -3.01 -2.75 3.49
N ALA A 19 -3.19 -3.85 4.21
CA ALA A 19 -3.62 -5.12 3.65
C ALA A 19 -5.00 -4.99 2.97
N TYR A 20 -5.98 -4.36 3.61
CA TYR A 20 -7.30 -4.12 3.00
C TYR A 20 -7.20 -3.32 1.71
N GLY A 21 -6.43 -2.24 1.69
CA GLY A 21 -6.21 -1.45 0.47
C GLY A 21 -5.52 -2.25 -0.63
N PHE A 22 -4.50 -3.01 -0.29
CA PHE A 22 -3.74 -3.84 -1.21
C PHE A 22 -4.60 -4.97 -1.80
N PHE A 23 -5.35 -5.69 -0.97
CA PHE A 23 -6.24 -6.76 -1.43
C PHE A 23 -7.36 -6.24 -2.32
N ALA A 24 -8.03 -5.18 -1.90
CA ALA A 24 -9.17 -4.62 -2.64
C ALA A 24 -8.78 -4.04 -4.00
N SER A 25 -7.54 -3.63 -4.19
CA SER A 25 -7.07 -3.01 -5.44
C SER A 25 -6.20 -3.96 -6.27
N LEU A 26 -4.98 -4.24 -5.84
CA LEU A 26 -4.01 -4.97 -6.67
C LEU A 26 -4.41 -6.43 -6.88
N ILE A 27 -4.83 -7.13 -5.82
CA ILE A 27 -5.15 -8.58 -5.93
C ILE A 27 -6.42 -8.76 -6.73
N ILE A 28 -7.50 -8.08 -6.39
CA ILE A 28 -8.75 -8.16 -7.15
C ILE A 28 -8.56 -7.64 -8.58
N GLY A 29 -7.80 -6.56 -8.76
CA GLY A 29 -7.43 -6.03 -10.07
C GLY A 29 -6.71 -7.07 -10.94
N THR A 30 -5.75 -7.79 -10.36
CA THR A 30 -5.00 -8.85 -11.05
C THR A 30 -5.91 -10.03 -11.42
N ILE A 31 -6.80 -10.45 -10.52
CA ILE A 31 -7.78 -11.51 -10.77
C ILE A 31 -8.70 -11.12 -11.93
N LEU A 32 -9.26 -9.91 -11.90
CA LEU A 32 -10.12 -9.39 -12.98
C LEU A 32 -9.39 -9.34 -14.32
N LYS A 33 -8.14 -8.89 -14.32
CA LYS A 33 -7.30 -8.85 -15.52
C LYS A 33 -7.07 -10.25 -16.10
N GLN A 34 -6.76 -11.24 -15.26
CA GLN A 34 -6.55 -12.62 -15.70
C GLN A 34 -7.85 -13.25 -16.23
N LEU A 35 -8.96 -13.06 -15.53
CA LEU A 35 -10.27 -13.50 -15.99
C LEU A 35 -10.65 -12.86 -17.34
N GLY A 36 -10.43 -11.55 -17.47
CA GLY A 36 -10.69 -10.84 -18.73
C GLY A 36 -9.86 -11.39 -19.90
N THR A 37 -8.60 -11.74 -19.65
CA THR A 37 -7.74 -12.39 -20.65
C THR A 37 -8.24 -13.78 -21.03
N LEU A 38 -8.69 -14.59 -20.06
CA LEU A 38 -9.19 -15.94 -20.31
C LEU A 38 -10.51 -15.95 -21.07
N VAL A 39 -11.41 -15.02 -20.76
CA VAL A 39 -12.76 -14.92 -21.39
C VAL A 39 -12.73 -14.02 -22.63
N HIS A 40 -11.58 -13.44 -22.98
CA HIS A 40 -11.40 -12.50 -24.09
C HIS A 40 -12.29 -11.24 -23.99
N VAL A 41 -12.52 -10.73 -22.77
CA VAL A 41 -13.30 -9.51 -22.51
C VAL A 41 -12.35 -8.38 -22.09
N GLU A 42 -12.05 -7.49 -23.04
CA GLU A 42 -11.10 -6.37 -22.84
C GLU A 42 -11.52 -5.39 -21.76
N GLN A 43 -12.82 -5.20 -21.54
CA GLN A 43 -13.33 -4.33 -20.47
C GLN A 43 -12.89 -4.80 -19.09
N LEU A 44 -12.93 -6.12 -18.82
CA LEU A 44 -12.47 -6.68 -17.54
C LEU A 44 -10.97 -6.48 -17.34
N VAL A 45 -10.17 -6.61 -18.41
CA VAL A 45 -8.72 -6.33 -18.39
C VAL A 45 -8.47 -4.86 -18.05
N THR A 46 -9.22 -3.95 -18.66
CA THR A 46 -9.11 -2.50 -18.41
C THR A 46 -9.47 -2.17 -16.96
N TRP A 47 -10.60 -2.66 -16.45
CA TRP A 47 -11.03 -2.42 -15.07
C TRP A 47 -10.05 -3.00 -14.05
N GLY A 48 -9.54 -4.22 -14.30
CA GLY A 48 -8.51 -4.82 -13.46
C GLY A 48 -7.20 -4.02 -13.44
N THR A 49 -6.83 -3.46 -14.58
CA THR A 49 -5.64 -2.61 -14.71
C THR A 49 -5.79 -1.30 -13.93
N VAL A 50 -6.95 -0.64 -14.06
CA VAL A 50 -7.26 0.59 -13.30
C VAL A 50 -7.26 0.31 -11.80
N ALA A 51 -7.89 -0.80 -11.37
CA ALA A 51 -7.87 -1.20 -9.95
C ALA A 51 -6.43 -1.38 -9.42
N GLY A 52 -5.56 -2.01 -10.22
CA GLY A 52 -4.13 -2.15 -9.87
C GLY A 52 -3.40 -0.82 -9.74
N TYR A 53 -3.67 0.15 -10.61
CA TYR A 53 -3.07 1.49 -10.53
C TYR A 53 -3.51 2.27 -9.29
N LEU A 54 -4.71 2.00 -8.78
CA LEU A 54 -5.24 2.62 -7.57
C LEU A 54 -4.73 1.97 -6.27
N MET A 55 -3.78 1.03 -6.33
CA MET A 55 -3.22 0.37 -5.14
C MET A 55 -2.67 1.36 -4.10
N GLY A 56 -1.87 2.34 -4.52
CA GLY A 56 -1.33 3.36 -3.62
C GLY A 56 -2.41 4.17 -2.90
N PRO A 57 -3.35 4.78 -3.62
CA PRO A 57 -4.54 5.43 -3.04
C PRO A 57 -5.35 4.53 -2.11
N ALA A 58 -5.56 3.27 -2.48
CA ALA A 58 -6.30 2.31 -1.66
C ALA A 58 -5.58 1.97 -0.35
N ILE A 59 -4.26 1.83 -0.37
CA ILE A 59 -3.44 1.70 0.83
C ILE A 59 -3.57 2.95 1.71
N GLY A 60 -3.51 4.14 1.11
CA GLY A 60 -3.65 5.41 1.83
C GLY A 60 -4.96 5.51 2.60
N ILE A 61 -6.10 5.20 1.95
CA ILE A 61 -7.40 5.24 2.60
C ILE A 61 -7.56 4.13 3.64
N GLY A 62 -7.08 2.91 3.35
CA GLY A 62 -7.15 1.77 4.27
C GLY A 62 -6.39 2.04 5.57
N MET A 63 -5.16 2.54 5.47
CA MET A 63 -4.37 2.93 6.64
C MET A 63 -5.01 4.09 7.39
N GLY A 64 -5.42 5.15 6.70
CA GLY A 64 -6.06 6.29 7.32
C GLY A 64 -7.34 5.90 8.08
N TYR A 65 -8.16 5.03 7.50
CA TYR A 65 -9.35 4.48 8.14
C TYR A 65 -9.01 3.66 9.39
N ALA A 66 -8.01 2.77 9.29
CA ALA A 66 -7.62 1.87 10.38
C ALA A 66 -7.09 2.60 11.63
N ILE A 67 -6.58 3.82 11.47
CA ILE A 67 -6.06 4.65 12.55
C ILE A 67 -6.97 5.84 12.90
N ASP A 68 -8.24 5.81 12.48
CA ASP A 68 -9.23 6.86 12.73
C ASP A 68 -8.82 8.26 12.22
N ALA A 69 -8.06 8.35 11.13
CA ALA A 69 -7.79 9.62 10.47
C ALA A 69 -9.11 10.18 9.91
N LYS A 70 -9.44 11.44 10.22
CA LYS A 70 -10.72 12.04 9.88
C LYS A 70 -10.55 13.25 8.96
N GLY A 71 -11.59 13.50 8.16
CA GLY A 71 -11.68 14.69 7.32
C GLY A 71 -10.50 14.79 6.36
N LEU A 72 -9.84 15.94 6.39
CA LEU A 72 -8.80 16.30 5.45
C LEU A 72 -7.56 15.38 5.53
N ASN A 73 -7.24 14.88 6.73
CA ASN A 73 -6.11 13.99 6.92
C ASN A 73 -6.30 12.64 6.21
N LEU A 74 -7.53 12.10 6.23
CA LEU A 74 -7.88 10.89 5.50
C LEU A 74 -7.76 11.09 3.98
N ILE A 75 -8.26 12.22 3.47
CA ILE A 75 -8.18 12.55 2.03
C ILE A 75 -6.72 12.74 1.61
N SER A 76 -5.93 13.42 2.42
CA SER A 76 -4.50 13.64 2.15
C SER A 76 -3.70 12.33 2.16
N ALA A 77 -4.10 11.35 2.98
CA ALA A 77 -3.49 10.02 3.01
C ALA A 77 -3.66 9.27 1.68
N VAL A 78 -4.76 9.47 0.96
CA VAL A 78 -5.00 8.89 -0.37
C VAL A 78 -3.95 9.40 -1.38
N ILE A 79 -3.71 10.70 -1.36
CA ILE A 79 -2.72 11.35 -2.24
C ILE A 79 -1.30 10.91 -1.86
N ALA A 80 -1.00 10.88 -0.56
CA ALA A 80 0.27 10.38 -0.05
C ALA A 80 0.53 8.92 -0.47
N GLY A 81 -0.50 8.09 -0.49
CA GLY A 81 -0.42 6.72 -0.97
C GLY A 81 -0.10 6.61 -2.46
N ALA A 82 -0.72 7.45 -3.29
CA ALA A 82 -0.43 7.51 -4.73
C ALA A 82 1.03 7.90 -5.01
N ILE A 83 1.51 8.94 -4.32
CA ILE A 83 2.91 9.41 -4.44
C ILE A 83 3.85 8.36 -3.87
N GLY A 84 3.54 7.82 -2.68
CA GLY A 84 4.34 6.82 -1.99
C GLY A 84 4.52 5.53 -2.77
N ALA A 85 3.50 5.08 -3.48
CA ALA A 85 3.60 3.94 -4.38
C ALA A 85 4.50 4.20 -5.60
N GLY A 86 4.72 5.46 -5.97
CA GLY A 86 5.41 5.80 -7.21
C GLY A 86 4.58 5.50 -8.46
N THR A 87 3.25 5.55 -8.33
CA THR A 87 2.31 5.17 -9.39
C THR A 87 2.53 5.96 -10.69
N PHE A 88 3.06 7.17 -10.61
CA PHE A 88 3.22 8.07 -11.75
C PHE A 88 4.68 8.39 -12.10
N ASN A 89 5.67 7.77 -11.47
CA ASN A 89 7.07 8.15 -11.64
C ASN A 89 7.64 7.85 -13.05
N ASN A 90 7.26 6.73 -13.65
CA ASN A 90 7.75 6.31 -14.98
C ASN A 90 6.59 5.81 -15.86
N GLY A 91 5.52 6.60 -15.96
CA GLY A 91 4.26 6.16 -16.53
C GLY A 91 3.32 5.62 -15.44
N VAL A 92 2.10 5.26 -15.82
CA VAL A 92 1.11 4.75 -14.87
C VAL A 92 1.37 3.28 -14.58
N GLN A 93 1.67 2.94 -13.34
CA GLN A 93 1.96 1.57 -12.91
C GLN A 93 1.45 1.32 -11.48
N ALA A 94 1.34 0.05 -11.10
CA ALA A 94 0.84 -0.32 -9.77
C ALA A 94 1.71 0.20 -8.61
N GLY A 95 3.01 0.37 -8.86
CA GLY A 95 3.95 0.92 -7.87
C GLY A 95 4.33 -0.08 -6.77
N ASN A 96 4.96 0.45 -5.71
CA ASN A 96 5.49 -0.33 -4.60
C ASN A 96 4.62 -0.18 -3.34
N PRO A 97 3.99 -1.26 -2.84
CA PRO A 97 3.09 -1.19 -1.68
C PRO A 97 3.81 -0.83 -0.38
N ILE A 98 5.06 -1.27 -0.18
CA ILE A 98 5.82 -0.97 1.04
C ILE A 98 6.26 0.49 1.06
N SER A 99 6.66 1.04 -0.09
CA SER A 99 6.95 2.46 -0.24
C SER A 99 5.70 3.31 0.04
N ALA A 100 4.54 2.90 -0.46
CA ALA A 100 3.24 3.53 -0.15
C ALA A 100 2.97 3.53 1.36
N TYR A 101 3.16 2.38 2.03
CA TYR A 101 2.97 2.26 3.47
C TYR A 101 3.81 3.26 4.26
N VAL A 102 5.12 3.31 3.99
CA VAL A 102 6.04 4.20 4.73
C VAL A 102 5.71 5.67 4.46
N ALA A 103 5.41 6.04 3.22
CA ALA A 103 5.05 7.40 2.85
C ALA A 103 3.74 7.86 3.50
N VAL A 104 2.70 7.00 3.49
CA VAL A 104 1.41 7.28 4.12
C VAL A 104 1.55 7.40 5.63
N LEU A 105 2.30 6.50 6.27
CA LEU A 105 2.54 6.55 7.70
C LEU A 105 3.21 7.86 8.11
N ALA A 106 4.29 8.23 7.44
CA ALA A 106 5.01 9.48 7.70
C ALA A 106 4.11 10.71 7.46
N ALA A 107 3.35 10.72 6.37
CA ALA A 107 2.46 11.83 6.04
C ALA A 107 1.35 12.00 7.09
N ILE A 108 0.70 10.92 7.52
CA ILE A 108 -0.37 10.98 8.53
C ILE A 108 0.17 11.44 9.89
N GLU A 109 1.33 10.93 10.32
CA GLU A 109 1.88 11.32 11.62
C GLU A 109 2.29 12.79 11.66
N VAL A 110 2.92 13.29 10.59
CA VAL A 110 3.28 14.72 10.52
C VAL A 110 2.05 15.61 10.42
N THR A 111 1.06 15.24 9.61
CA THR A 111 -0.17 16.05 9.45
C THR A 111 -1.03 16.06 10.71
N ARG A 112 -1.03 15.00 11.52
CA ARG A 112 -1.67 14.98 12.84
C ARG A 112 -1.11 16.02 13.82
N LEU A 113 0.17 16.35 13.72
CA LEU A 113 0.80 17.35 14.58
C LEU A 113 0.35 18.77 14.24
N ILE A 114 -0.09 19.01 13.01
CA ILE A 114 -0.43 20.32 12.46
C ILE A 114 -1.96 20.54 12.47
N GLN A 115 -2.72 19.50 12.19
CA GLN A 115 -4.18 19.55 12.07
C GLN A 115 -4.84 20.13 13.34
N GLY A 116 -5.69 21.12 13.15
CA GLY A 116 -6.43 21.80 14.23
C GLY A 116 -5.64 22.92 14.95
N LYS A 117 -4.43 23.25 14.49
CA LYS A 117 -3.61 24.30 15.11
C LYS A 117 -3.54 25.60 14.31
N THR A 118 -3.94 25.57 13.05
CA THR A 118 -3.84 26.74 12.16
C THR A 118 -5.19 27.05 11.51
N PRO A 119 -5.50 28.35 11.29
CA PRO A 119 -6.76 28.75 10.65
C PRO A 119 -6.82 28.38 9.17
N ILE A 120 -5.70 27.96 8.56
CA ILE A 120 -5.57 27.57 7.16
C ILE A 120 -5.29 26.07 6.98
N ASP A 121 -5.75 25.24 7.91
CA ASP A 121 -5.54 23.78 7.90
C ASP A 121 -5.96 23.14 6.57
N ILE A 122 -7.01 23.66 5.94
CA ILE A 122 -7.54 23.12 4.68
C ILE A 122 -6.51 23.11 3.55
N LEU A 123 -5.57 24.05 3.57
CA LEU A 123 -4.49 24.16 2.60
C LEU A 123 -3.19 23.50 3.11
N LEU A 124 -2.90 23.69 4.40
CA LEU A 124 -1.63 23.29 5.00
C LEU A 124 -1.53 21.76 5.15
N VAL A 125 -2.60 21.08 5.55
CA VAL A 125 -2.60 19.63 5.76
C VAL A 125 -2.32 18.86 4.48
N PRO A 126 -3.02 19.08 3.34
CA PRO A 126 -2.70 18.41 2.09
C PRO A 126 -1.30 18.78 1.57
N PHE A 127 -0.92 20.05 1.66
CA PHE A 127 0.40 20.51 1.19
C PHE A 127 1.54 19.78 1.92
N VAL A 128 1.50 19.76 3.25
CA VAL A 128 2.50 19.07 4.06
C VAL A 128 2.49 17.56 3.80
N SER A 129 1.30 16.96 3.69
CA SER A 129 1.16 15.53 3.37
C SER A 129 1.84 15.16 2.06
N ILE A 130 1.62 15.95 1.00
CA ILE A 130 2.23 15.76 -0.32
C ILE A 130 3.75 15.91 -0.26
N CYS A 131 4.24 16.96 0.41
CA CYS A 131 5.68 17.20 0.56
C CYS A 131 6.37 16.05 1.31
N ILE A 132 5.81 15.61 2.43
CA ILE A 132 6.36 14.51 3.23
C ILE A 132 6.33 13.20 2.43
N ALA A 133 5.21 12.87 1.79
CA ALA A 133 5.12 11.68 0.96
C ALA A 133 6.15 11.71 -0.19
N GLY A 134 6.32 12.84 -0.87
CA GLY A 134 7.31 13.04 -1.92
C GLY A 134 8.74 12.86 -1.43
N LEU A 135 9.10 13.49 -0.30
CA LEU A 135 10.42 13.35 0.32
C LEU A 135 10.71 11.89 0.72
N VAL A 136 9.78 11.23 1.39
CA VAL A 136 9.94 9.83 1.79
C VAL A 136 10.10 8.95 0.57
N THR A 137 9.29 9.14 -0.46
CA THR A 137 9.38 8.35 -1.69
C THR A 137 10.70 8.56 -2.40
N GLN A 138 11.23 9.77 -2.43
CA GLN A 138 12.48 10.09 -3.11
C GLN A 138 13.71 9.55 -2.37
N PHE A 139 13.74 9.64 -1.04
CA PHE A 139 14.90 9.20 -0.26
C PHE A 139 14.83 7.75 0.19
N VAL A 140 13.65 7.26 0.59
CA VAL A 140 13.48 5.91 1.14
C VAL A 140 13.00 4.92 0.07
N GLY A 141 12.19 5.39 -0.88
CA GLY A 141 11.60 4.58 -1.95
C GLY A 141 12.59 3.71 -2.72
N PRO A 142 13.72 4.26 -3.21
CA PRO A 142 14.72 3.48 -3.96
C PRO A 142 15.30 2.31 -3.16
N TYR A 143 15.60 2.51 -1.88
CA TYR A 143 16.12 1.45 -1.01
C TYR A 143 15.10 0.35 -0.77
N LEU A 144 13.83 0.71 -0.55
CA LEU A 144 12.74 -0.25 -0.39
C LEU A 144 12.49 -1.04 -1.68
N THR A 145 12.54 -0.38 -2.83
CA THR A 145 12.39 -1.02 -4.13
C THR A 145 13.53 -1.99 -4.39
N GLN A 146 14.78 -1.61 -4.13
CA GLN A 146 15.93 -2.50 -4.26
C GLN A 146 15.82 -3.72 -3.35
N MET A 147 15.39 -3.53 -2.10
CA MET A 147 15.19 -4.64 -1.15
C MET A 147 14.14 -5.64 -1.66
N ILE A 148 13.00 -5.15 -2.16
CA ILE A 148 11.94 -6.01 -2.70
C ILE A 148 12.41 -6.72 -3.97
N THR A 149 13.10 -6.02 -4.86
CA THR A 149 13.65 -6.61 -6.10
C THR A 149 14.68 -7.69 -5.78
N TRP A 150 15.52 -7.45 -4.78
CA TRP A 150 16.49 -8.46 -4.32
C TRP A 150 15.79 -9.69 -3.75
N ILE A 151 14.78 -9.52 -2.89
CA ILE A 151 13.96 -10.65 -2.37
C ILE A 151 13.29 -11.39 -3.53
N GLY A 152 12.73 -10.65 -4.48
CA GLY A 152 12.09 -11.23 -5.67
C GLY A 152 13.08 -12.04 -6.53
N SER A 153 14.32 -11.56 -6.72
CA SER A 153 15.34 -12.30 -7.46
C SER A 153 15.74 -13.59 -6.75
N VAL A 154 15.95 -13.53 -5.43
CA VAL A 154 16.28 -14.74 -4.63
C VAL A 154 15.17 -15.79 -4.72
N ILE A 155 13.90 -15.37 -4.66
CA ILE A 155 12.76 -16.28 -4.83
C ILE A 155 12.76 -16.88 -6.25
N ASN A 156 12.94 -16.05 -7.27
CA ASN A 156 12.92 -16.48 -8.67
C ASN A 156 14.06 -17.45 -8.97
N ASP A 157 15.26 -17.17 -8.47
CA ASP A 157 16.43 -18.06 -8.62
C ASP A 157 16.18 -19.40 -7.91
N GLY A 158 15.60 -19.38 -6.72
CA GLY A 158 15.22 -20.58 -5.99
C GLY A 158 14.17 -21.43 -6.72
N VAL A 159 13.14 -20.78 -7.28
CA VAL A 159 12.10 -21.46 -8.08
C VAL A 159 12.67 -22.06 -9.36
N SER A 160 13.64 -21.40 -9.99
CA SER A 160 14.29 -21.91 -11.22
C SER A 160 15.16 -23.14 -10.97
N LEU A 161 15.78 -23.26 -9.78
CA LEU A 161 16.65 -24.37 -9.42
C LEU A 161 15.89 -25.65 -9.02
N GLN A 162 14.83 -25.51 -8.25
CA GLN A 162 13.98 -26.63 -7.81
C GLN A 162 12.50 -26.22 -7.75
N PRO A 163 11.76 -26.24 -8.86
CA PRO A 163 10.43 -25.65 -8.94
C PRO A 163 9.42 -26.22 -7.94
N LEU A 164 9.48 -27.53 -7.68
CA LEU A 164 8.48 -28.20 -6.83
C LEU A 164 8.71 -27.91 -5.34
N PHE A 165 9.97 -27.97 -4.88
CA PHE A 165 10.30 -27.68 -3.48
C PHE A 165 10.10 -26.19 -3.14
N MET A 166 10.55 -25.30 -4.02
CA MET A 166 10.39 -23.85 -3.80
C MET A 166 8.94 -23.38 -3.93
N SER A 167 8.12 -24.01 -4.77
CA SER A 167 6.68 -23.70 -4.80
C SER A 167 6.01 -23.98 -3.45
N ILE A 168 6.40 -25.05 -2.77
CA ILE A 168 5.89 -25.36 -1.43
C ILE A 168 6.39 -24.33 -0.42
N VAL A 169 7.67 -23.99 -0.43
CA VAL A 169 8.26 -23.01 0.49
C VAL A 169 7.64 -21.63 0.30
N VAL A 170 7.53 -21.16 -0.93
CA VAL A 170 6.89 -19.86 -1.25
C VAL A 170 5.42 -19.87 -0.88
N GLY A 171 4.69 -20.95 -1.15
CA GLY A 171 3.28 -21.10 -0.78
C GLY A 171 3.06 -21.03 0.74
N VAL A 172 3.91 -21.69 1.52
CA VAL A 172 3.87 -21.66 2.99
C VAL A 172 4.21 -20.26 3.52
N LEU A 173 5.28 -19.64 3.03
CA LEU A 173 5.68 -18.29 3.45
C LEU A 173 4.63 -17.24 3.11
N MET A 174 4.06 -17.32 1.89
CA MET A 174 2.99 -16.44 1.46
C MET A 174 1.71 -16.66 2.28
N GLY A 175 1.35 -17.91 2.56
CA GLY A 175 0.23 -18.25 3.43
C GLY A 175 0.41 -17.68 4.84
N MET A 176 1.59 -17.83 5.44
CA MET A 176 1.90 -17.23 6.75
C MET A 176 1.85 -15.70 6.72
N ALA A 177 2.42 -15.08 5.68
CA ALA A 177 2.41 -13.61 5.53
C ALA A 177 1.00 -13.05 5.37
N LEU A 178 0.12 -13.77 4.68
CA LEU A 178 -1.29 -13.37 4.48
C LEU A 178 -2.15 -13.60 5.72
N THR A 179 -1.86 -14.63 6.52
CA THR A 179 -2.63 -14.95 7.72
C THR A 179 -2.20 -14.14 8.95
N ALA A 180 -0.94 -13.72 9.03
CA ALA A 180 -0.40 -12.99 10.17
C ALA A 180 -1.16 -11.69 10.51
N PRO A 181 -1.53 -10.82 9.54
CA PRO A 181 -2.30 -9.61 9.85
C PRO A 181 -3.80 -9.87 10.14
N ILE A 182 -4.36 -10.96 9.63
CA ILE A 182 -5.79 -11.26 9.72
C ILE A 182 -6.13 -11.98 11.03
N SER A 183 -5.19 -12.74 11.58
CA SER A 183 -5.40 -13.54 12.79
C SER A 183 -5.47 -12.72 14.08
N SER A 184 -5.22 -11.41 14.01
CA SER A 184 -5.26 -10.50 15.17
C SER A 184 -6.50 -9.56 15.17
N ALA A 185 -7.49 -9.81 14.31
CA ALA A 185 -8.73 -9.02 14.22
C ALA A 185 -9.89 -9.61 15.05
#